data_3e24a819b8e5d48e9da108fb06a2d619
#
_entry.id   3e24a819b8e5d48e9da108fb06a2d619
#
_cell.length_a   1.000
_cell.length_b   1.000
_cell.length_c   1.000
_cell.angle_alpha   90.00
_cell.angle_beta   90.00
_cell.angle_gamma   90.00
#
_symmetry.space_group_name_H-M   'P 1'
#
loop_
_entity.id
_entity.type
_entity.pdbx_description
1 polymer ?
#
loop_
_entity_poly.entity_id
_entity_poly.type
_entity_poly.pdbx_seq_one_letter_code
_entity_poly.pdbx_strand_id
1 'polypeptide(L)'
;MKKSPLLFPLLVLALSASAQKSPNKPANIFMSKLPNGLELLVLEDHSVPLVTVEMAVRNGSYTEDNEYNGLSHLYEHMFFKANKDIPSQEKYLERVQELGISFNGTTSQERVNYFFTLGSKDLDNGLRFMNSAIRYPLFLQEEMKKENPVVDGEFQRAESNPAWALFDKVNHKTWGAHYSRKNPIGDHDIILTATPGKMRIIKDKYYYPDNSILLIAGDVKHEDVFRRAKEVFGDWKAAGFDPFKRWPIPDFEPLKGKDSLHFVTISPNAKVPILLQVWHGPDTRNDIKATLVADVFSYILSQKNSRFQKNLIDSGYALNVGISYQTAKFVGPIQVFCVPNPAKFKESFKALAREIEQFDSDDYFTDEQLETSKIKLANSEKFNMEATTEYIHSLSFWWASATLDYYFDYIAELNKVTRRDIQDYVRKYIKNQPSVAGLLLSPDMQKEWNVTDLDALYR
;
A
#
# COMPACT_ATOMS: atom_id res chain seq x y z
N MET A 1 57.51 30.07 -37.98
CA MET A 1 56.07 29.98 -38.19
C MET A 1 55.49 29.09 -37.10
N LYS A 2 54.92 29.70 -36.05
CA LYS A 2 54.28 28.97 -34.93
C LYS A 2 52.81 28.82 -35.24
N LYS A 3 52.31 27.59 -35.28
CA LYS A 3 50.87 27.28 -35.43
C LYS A 3 50.27 27.25 -34.03
N SER A 4 49.30 28.14 -33.78
CA SER A 4 48.42 28.09 -32.58
C SER A 4 47.31 27.06 -32.80
N PRO A 5 46.93 26.28 -31.79
CA PRO A 5 45.74 25.44 -31.86
C PRO A 5 44.49 26.28 -31.50
N LEU A 6 43.49 26.24 -32.38
CA LEU A 6 42.14 26.71 -32.07
C LEU A 6 41.48 25.76 -31.08
N LEU A 7 41.16 26.25 -29.87
CA LEU A 7 40.23 25.60 -28.95
C LEU A 7 38.80 25.92 -29.39
N PHE A 8 38.05 24.88 -29.80
CA PHE A 8 36.60 24.95 -29.94
C PHE A 8 35.97 24.71 -28.55
N PRO A 9 35.09 25.58 -28.05
CA PRO A 9 34.35 25.29 -26.84
C PRO A 9 33.24 24.28 -27.17
N LEU A 10 33.29 23.09 -26.52
CA LEU A 10 32.22 22.14 -26.53
C LEU A 10 31.06 22.73 -25.69
N LEU A 11 30.02 23.19 -26.35
CA LEU A 11 28.76 23.59 -25.73
C LEU A 11 28.02 22.33 -25.32
N VAL A 12 28.13 21.93 -24.03
CA VAL A 12 27.31 20.87 -23.47
C VAL A 12 25.91 21.45 -23.26
N LEU A 13 25.02 21.19 -24.22
CA LEU A 13 23.59 21.37 -24.01
C LEU A 13 23.13 20.35 -22.94
N ALA A 14 22.96 20.81 -21.71
CA ALA A 14 22.20 20.08 -20.71
C ALA A 14 20.73 20.06 -21.17
N LEU A 15 20.31 18.99 -21.81
CA LEU A 15 18.90 18.65 -21.99
C LEU A 15 18.34 18.37 -20.61
N SER A 16 17.77 19.39 -19.99
CA SER A 16 16.81 19.21 -18.90
C SER A 16 15.61 18.49 -19.50
N ALA A 17 15.55 17.17 -19.32
CA ALA A 17 14.32 16.43 -19.51
C ALA A 17 13.30 16.98 -18.49
N SER A 18 12.49 17.94 -18.92
CA SER A 18 11.26 18.28 -18.21
C SER A 18 10.39 17.03 -18.26
N ALA A 19 10.24 16.35 -17.14
CA ALA A 19 9.23 15.31 -16.99
C ALA A 19 7.90 15.91 -17.45
N GLN A 20 7.33 15.33 -18.49
CA GLN A 20 6.07 15.79 -19.08
C GLN A 20 5.01 15.53 -18.00
N LYS A 21 4.46 16.60 -17.41
CA LYS A 21 3.41 16.49 -16.37
C LYS A 21 2.18 15.88 -17.03
N SER A 22 1.52 14.95 -16.33
CA SER A 22 0.27 14.34 -16.79
C SER A 22 -0.73 15.42 -17.20
N PRO A 23 -1.32 15.32 -18.42
CA PRO A 23 -2.37 16.22 -18.86
C PRO A 23 -3.68 16.06 -18.05
N ASN A 24 -3.82 14.97 -17.31
CA ASN A 24 -5.02 14.63 -16.54
C ASN A 24 -4.94 15.09 -15.08
N LYS A 25 -3.86 15.78 -14.67
CA LYS A 25 -3.76 16.35 -13.33
C LYS A 25 -4.89 17.36 -13.08
N PRO A 26 -5.66 17.25 -11.97
CA PRO A 26 -6.69 18.22 -11.60
C PRO A 26 -6.17 19.66 -11.55
N ALA A 27 -6.97 20.61 -12.00
CA ALA A 27 -6.55 22.01 -12.14
C ALA A 27 -6.27 22.70 -10.79
N ASN A 28 -6.92 22.24 -9.72
CA ASN A 28 -6.75 22.74 -8.34
C ASN A 28 -5.63 22.04 -7.56
N ILE A 29 -4.83 21.18 -8.22
CA ILE A 29 -3.62 20.61 -7.64
C ILE A 29 -2.41 21.37 -8.16
N PHE A 30 -1.59 21.85 -7.23
CA PHE A 30 -0.36 22.59 -7.49
C PHE A 30 0.82 21.86 -6.89
N MET A 31 1.91 21.76 -7.61
CA MET A 31 3.11 21.02 -7.19
C MET A 31 4.34 21.91 -7.27
N SER A 32 5.22 21.75 -6.30
CA SER A 32 6.52 22.42 -6.23
C SER A 32 7.54 21.49 -5.56
N LYS A 33 8.82 21.89 -5.58
CA LYS A 33 9.89 21.18 -4.88
C LYS A 33 10.83 22.20 -4.26
N LEU A 34 11.15 22.03 -2.98
CA LEU A 34 12.12 22.87 -2.29
C LEU A 34 13.56 22.51 -2.71
N PRO A 35 14.52 23.45 -2.54
CA PRO A 35 15.93 23.18 -2.87
C PRO A 35 16.54 22.01 -2.10
N ASN A 36 16.02 21.67 -0.92
CA ASN A 36 16.45 20.53 -0.11
C ASN A 36 15.82 19.19 -0.54
N GLY A 37 15.03 19.19 -1.61
CA GLY A 37 14.43 17.99 -2.17
C GLY A 37 13.02 17.67 -1.69
N LEU A 38 12.47 18.37 -0.67
CA LEU A 38 11.09 18.16 -0.22
C LEU A 38 10.11 18.49 -1.35
N GLU A 39 9.30 17.50 -1.71
CA GLU A 39 8.21 17.67 -2.66
C GLU A 39 7.02 18.31 -1.96
N LEU A 40 6.31 19.21 -2.65
CA LEU A 40 5.14 19.92 -2.14
C LEU A 40 3.98 19.69 -3.09
N LEU A 41 2.82 19.33 -2.53
CA LEU A 41 1.56 19.26 -3.25
C LEU A 41 0.49 20.05 -2.49
N VAL A 42 -0.21 20.92 -3.19
CA VAL A 42 -1.35 21.67 -2.64
C VAL A 42 -2.59 21.35 -3.44
N LEU A 43 -3.66 20.96 -2.74
CA LEU A 43 -5.00 20.78 -3.28
C LEU A 43 -5.88 21.90 -2.70
N GLU A 44 -6.22 22.86 -3.55
CA GLU A 44 -7.09 23.99 -3.13
C GLU A 44 -8.55 23.55 -3.13
N ASP A 45 -9.21 23.72 -1.98
CA ASP A 45 -10.63 23.50 -1.80
C ASP A 45 -11.18 24.49 -0.76
N HIS A 46 -11.93 25.49 -1.23
CA HIS A 46 -12.47 26.57 -0.41
C HIS A 46 -13.91 26.29 0.09
N SER A 47 -14.37 25.05 0.05
CA SER A 47 -15.72 24.66 0.45
C SER A 47 -15.98 24.80 1.96
N VAL A 48 -14.96 24.56 2.77
CA VAL A 48 -15.00 24.67 4.24
C VAL A 48 -13.70 25.27 4.76
N PRO A 49 -13.72 26.07 5.88
CA PRO A 49 -12.53 26.73 6.41
C PRO A 49 -11.61 25.78 7.19
N LEU A 50 -11.29 24.64 6.60
CA LEU A 50 -10.40 23.62 7.15
C LEU A 50 -9.19 23.41 6.23
N VAL A 51 -8.11 22.91 6.82
CA VAL A 51 -6.92 22.48 6.10
C VAL A 51 -6.37 21.19 6.68
N THR A 52 -5.98 20.26 5.83
CA THR A 52 -5.21 19.08 6.20
C THR A 52 -3.76 19.28 5.80
N VAL A 53 -2.86 19.06 6.76
CA VAL A 53 -1.41 19.05 6.60
C VAL A 53 -0.96 17.61 6.72
N GLU A 54 -0.46 17.03 5.65
CA GLU A 54 0.05 15.67 5.63
C GLU A 54 1.53 15.64 5.26
N MET A 55 2.31 14.86 6.00
CA MET A 55 3.68 14.49 5.65
C MET A 55 3.74 13.00 5.38
N ALA A 56 4.13 12.61 4.18
CA ALA A 56 4.34 11.23 3.81
C ALA A 56 5.82 10.95 3.52
N VAL A 57 6.28 9.79 3.93
CA VAL A 57 7.66 9.32 3.78
C VAL A 57 7.66 7.97 3.05
N ARG A 58 8.56 7.78 2.09
CA ARG A 58 8.82 6.47 1.48
C ARG A 58 9.53 5.58 2.51
N ASN A 59 8.75 5.05 3.41
CA ASN A 59 9.08 4.09 4.45
C ASN A 59 7.86 3.19 4.66
N GLY A 60 8.01 2.10 5.39
CA GLY A 60 6.96 1.13 5.66
C GLY A 60 7.56 -0.26 5.74
N SER A 61 6.74 -1.30 5.80
CA SER A 61 7.28 -2.65 5.99
C SER A 61 8.24 -3.09 4.88
N TYR A 62 8.11 -2.56 3.65
CA TYR A 62 9.02 -2.92 2.54
C TYR A 62 10.48 -2.55 2.78
N THR A 63 10.77 -1.62 3.69
CA THR A 63 12.13 -1.24 4.10
C THR A 63 12.69 -2.10 5.23
N GLU A 64 11.85 -2.97 5.81
CA GLU A 64 12.19 -3.77 6.98
C GLU A 64 12.79 -5.13 6.59
N ASP A 65 13.75 -5.57 7.37
CA ASP A 65 14.13 -6.96 7.47
C ASP A 65 13.48 -7.60 8.71
N ASN A 66 13.78 -8.88 8.95
CA ASN A 66 13.17 -9.61 10.06
C ASN A 66 13.50 -9.04 11.45
N GLU A 67 14.62 -8.30 11.59
CA GLU A 67 14.99 -7.65 12.87
C GLU A 67 14.21 -6.35 13.12
N TYR A 68 13.55 -5.82 12.10
CA TYR A 68 12.81 -4.56 12.13
C TYR A 68 11.31 -4.74 11.84
N ASN A 69 10.81 -5.98 11.78
CA ASN A 69 9.44 -6.28 11.40
C ASN A 69 8.42 -5.59 12.32
N GLY A 70 7.64 -4.64 11.75
CA GLY A 70 6.65 -3.82 12.44
C GLY A 70 7.18 -2.53 13.04
N LEU A 71 8.47 -2.24 12.93
CA LEU A 71 9.04 -1.05 13.56
C LEU A 71 8.73 0.26 12.81
N SER A 72 8.35 0.22 11.52
CA SER A 72 7.80 1.39 10.84
C SER A 72 6.43 1.78 11.40
N HIS A 73 5.63 0.81 11.82
CA HIS A 73 4.36 1.04 12.49
C HIS A 73 4.56 1.58 13.91
N LEU A 74 5.45 0.98 14.69
CA LEU A 74 5.82 1.53 15.99
C LEU A 74 6.40 2.96 15.86
N TYR A 75 7.16 3.25 14.80
CA TYR A 75 7.66 4.60 14.54
C TYR A 75 6.52 5.59 14.31
N GLU A 76 5.45 5.17 13.61
CA GLU A 76 4.25 5.99 13.43
C GLU A 76 3.65 6.36 14.80
N HIS A 77 3.47 5.42 15.71
CA HIS A 77 2.99 5.68 17.07
C HIS A 77 3.89 6.65 17.82
N MET A 78 5.22 6.49 17.68
CA MET A 78 6.20 7.36 18.36
C MET A 78 6.28 8.77 17.77
N PHE A 79 5.75 9.02 16.56
CA PHE A 79 5.62 10.35 16.00
C PHE A 79 4.71 11.25 16.85
N PHE A 80 3.67 10.69 17.45
CA PHE A 80 2.67 11.39 18.27
C PHE A 80 3.09 11.51 19.74
N LYS A 81 4.39 11.47 20.03
CA LYS A 81 4.98 11.55 21.37
C LYS A 81 5.89 12.77 21.50
N ALA A 82 6.79 12.73 22.47
CA ALA A 82 7.74 13.81 22.71
C ALA A 82 8.60 14.14 21.48
N ASN A 83 8.79 15.42 21.24
CA ASN A 83 9.70 15.96 20.24
C ASN A 83 10.45 17.17 20.81
N LYS A 84 11.33 17.80 20.04
CA LYS A 84 12.19 18.90 20.49
C LYS A 84 11.42 20.03 21.18
N ASP A 85 10.24 20.39 20.68
CA ASP A 85 9.45 21.52 21.15
C ASP A 85 8.38 21.11 22.17
N ILE A 86 8.10 19.81 22.26
CA ILE A 86 7.05 19.23 23.10
C ILE A 86 7.65 18.07 23.90
N PRO A 87 7.81 18.21 25.23
CA PRO A 87 8.65 17.30 26.02
C PRO A 87 7.99 15.98 26.41
N SER A 88 6.68 15.81 26.18
CA SER A 88 5.96 14.56 26.51
C SER A 88 4.69 14.38 25.68
N GLN A 89 4.17 13.16 25.68
CA GLN A 89 2.88 12.83 25.03
C GLN A 89 1.73 13.67 25.60
N GLU A 90 1.68 13.90 26.91
CA GLU A 90 0.63 14.71 27.54
C GLU A 90 0.66 16.14 26.96
N LYS A 91 1.84 16.74 26.83
CA LYS A 91 2.00 18.07 26.22
C LYS A 91 1.70 18.08 24.72
N TYR A 92 1.94 16.96 24.04
CA TYR A 92 1.52 16.78 22.64
C TYR A 92 -0.01 16.84 22.52
N LEU A 93 -0.73 16.11 23.36
CA LEU A 93 -2.19 16.09 23.37
C LEU A 93 -2.80 17.42 23.81
N GLU A 94 -2.20 18.12 24.79
CA GLU A 94 -2.58 19.49 25.14
C GLU A 94 -2.49 20.42 23.92
N ARG A 95 -1.38 20.36 23.17
CA ARG A 95 -1.19 21.18 21.98
C ARG A 95 -2.18 20.85 20.86
N VAL A 96 -2.51 19.58 20.66
CA VAL A 96 -3.56 19.13 19.76
C VAL A 96 -4.90 19.77 20.12
N GLN A 97 -5.27 19.76 21.41
CA GLN A 97 -6.52 20.34 21.89
C GLN A 97 -6.54 21.88 21.74
N GLU A 98 -5.44 22.57 22.06
CA GLU A 98 -5.32 24.02 21.90
C GLU A 98 -5.54 24.49 20.46
N LEU A 99 -5.06 23.71 19.48
CA LEU A 99 -5.16 24.03 18.06
C LEU A 99 -6.43 23.45 17.41
N GLY A 100 -7.24 22.69 18.16
CA GLY A 100 -8.41 21.99 17.61
C GLY A 100 -8.06 21.00 16.51
N ILE A 101 -6.92 20.33 16.64
CA ILE A 101 -6.41 19.39 15.62
C ILE A 101 -7.11 18.04 15.76
N SER A 102 -7.63 17.52 14.63
CA SER A 102 -7.81 16.08 14.44
C SER A 102 -6.55 15.52 13.79
N PHE A 103 -6.00 14.43 14.32
CA PHE A 103 -4.76 13.85 13.82
C PHE A 103 -4.84 12.32 13.71
N ASN A 104 -4.08 11.78 12.79
CA ASN A 104 -3.82 10.34 12.69
C ASN A 104 -2.55 10.09 11.87
N GLY A 105 -2.13 8.82 11.80
CA GLY A 105 -1.11 8.31 10.91
C GLY A 105 -1.54 6.98 10.32
N THR A 106 -0.88 6.55 9.27
CA THR A 106 -1.03 5.19 8.75
C THR A 106 0.30 4.64 8.26
N THR A 107 0.54 3.39 8.54
CA THR A 107 1.66 2.64 8.00
C THR A 107 1.16 1.58 7.03
N SER A 108 1.64 1.66 5.79
CA SER A 108 1.43 0.64 4.78
C SER A 108 2.75 -0.08 4.44
N GLN A 109 2.72 -0.92 3.42
CA GLN A 109 3.95 -1.55 2.96
C GLN A 109 4.97 -0.52 2.47
N GLU A 110 4.55 0.53 1.78
CA GLU A 110 5.43 1.41 1.00
C GLU A 110 5.37 2.88 1.42
N ARG A 111 4.51 3.23 2.38
CA ARG A 111 4.32 4.58 2.88
C ARG A 111 4.04 4.58 4.38
N VAL A 112 4.65 5.53 5.07
CA VAL A 112 4.17 6.02 6.37
C VAL A 112 3.75 7.48 6.19
N ASN A 113 2.55 7.84 6.64
CA ASN A 113 2.09 9.23 6.61
C ASN A 113 1.51 9.66 7.94
N TYR A 114 1.58 10.95 8.19
CA TYR A 114 1.11 11.63 9.38
C TYR A 114 0.30 12.82 8.94
N PHE A 115 -0.86 13.06 9.54
CA PHE A 115 -1.68 14.18 9.13
C PHE A 115 -2.42 14.86 10.28
N PHE A 116 -2.63 16.15 10.10
CA PHE A 116 -3.34 17.07 11.00
C PHE A 116 -4.42 17.77 10.19
N THR A 117 -5.68 17.72 10.64
CA THR A 117 -6.76 18.56 10.12
C THR A 117 -7.14 19.59 11.16
N LEU A 118 -7.15 20.86 10.76
CA LEU A 118 -7.37 22.01 11.65
C LEU A 118 -8.00 23.17 10.88
N GLY A 119 -8.37 24.23 11.59
CA GLY A 119 -8.87 25.47 10.96
C GLY A 119 -7.82 26.10 10.04
N SER A 120 -8.21 26.53 8.83
CA SER A 120 -7.27 27.06 7.82
C SER A 120 -6.47 28.27 8.27
N LYS A 121 -7.02 29.09 9.19
CA LYS A 121 -6.32 30.22 9.83
C LYS A 121 -5.10 29.80 10.65
N ASP A 122 -5.08 28.57 11.13
CA ASP A 122 -4.02 28.01 11.98
C ASP A 122 -2.98 27.19 11.20
N LEU A 123 -2.98 27.27 9.87
CA LEU A 123 -2.04 26.55 8.99
C LEU A 123 -0.58 26.67 9.45
N ASP A 124 -0.10 27.88 9.81
CA ASP A 124 1.28 28.08 10.24
C ASP A 124 1.62 27.28 11.51
N ASN A 125 0.68 27.24 12.48
CA ASN A 125 0.81 26.42 13.67
C ASN A 125 0.87 24.91 13.32
N GLY A 126 0.01 24.43 12.40
CA GLY A 126 0.02 23.06 11.92
C GLY A 126 1.32 22.67 11.23
N LEU A 127 1.86 23.55 10.35
CA LEU A 127 3.15 23.33 9.68
C LEU A 127 4.32 23.24 10.66
N ARG A 128 4.38 24.15 11.67
CA ARG A 128 5.44 24.12 12.69
C ARG A 128 5.33 22.91 13.60
N PHE A 129 4.12 22.50 13.95
CA PHE A 129 3.87 21.30 14.73
C PHE A 129 4.32 20.03 13.97
N MET A 130 3.94 19.92 12.68
CA MET A 130 4.41 18.85 11.80
C MET A 130 5.94 18.83 11.68
N ASN A 131 6.55 20.01 11.49
CA ASN A 131 8.01 20.14 11.36
C ASN A 131 8.75 19.64 12.61
N SER A 132 8.26 19.99 13.81
CA SER A 132 8.89 19.55 15.05
C SER A 132 8.78 18.03 15.23
N ALA A 133 7.61 17.47 14.98
CA ALA A 133 7.36 16.04 15.14
C ALA A 133 8.14 15.18 14.13
N ILE A 134 8.17 15.56 12.84
CA ILE A 134 8.84 14.76 11.81
C ILE A 134 10.36 14.84 11.88
N ARG A 135 10.92 16.01 12.21
CA ARG A 135 12.37 16.21 12.19
C ARG A 135 13.06 15.85 13.49
N TYR A 136 12.38 16.05 14.62
CA TYR A 136 13.01 16.03 15.93
C TYR A 136 12.29 15.17 16.97
N PRO A 137 11.82 13.94 16.63
CA PRO A 137 11.25 13.04 17.62
C PRO A 137 12.33 12.66 18.65
N LEU A 138 11.96 12.58 19.92
CA LEU A 138 12.93 12.28 20.99
C LEU A 138 13.08 10.78 21.23
N PHE A 139 12.06 9.99 20.93
CA PHE A 139 12.02 8.55 21.21
C PHE A 139 12.41 8.24 22.66
N LEU A 140 11.64 8.80 23.62
CA LEU A 140 11.93 8.60 25.03
C LEU A 140 11.69 7.15 25.44
N GLN A 141 12.65 6.57 26.17
CA GLN A 141 12.56 5.16 26.62
C GLN A 141 11.29 4.90 27.43
N GLU A 142 10.88 5.84 28.27
CA GLU A 142 9.68 5.68 29.12
C GLU A 142 8.37 5.76 28.31
N GLU A 143 8.34 6.52 27.22
CA GLU A 143 7.21 6.53 26.29
C GLU A 143 7.14 5.21 25.50
N MET A 144 8.27 4.71 25.01
CA MET A 144 8.34 3.43 24.30
C MET A 144 7.92 2.25 25.18
N LYS A 145 8.33 2.21 26.46
CA LYS A 145 7.88 1.15 27.40
C LYS A 145 6.37 1.10 27.53
N LYS A 146 5.69 2.24 27.39
CA LYS A 146 4.22 2.31 27.42
C LYS A 146 3.60 1.98 26.06
N GLU A 147 4.24 2.39 24.97
CA GLU A 147 3.68 2.30 23.63
C GLU A 147 3.90 0.93 22.97
N ASN A 148 5.06 0.29 23.20
CA ASN A 148 5.32 -1.04 22.64
C ASN A 148 4.20 -2.05 22.95
N PRO A 149 3.68 -2.16 24.22
CA PRO A 149 2.52 -2.99 24.51
C PRO A 149 1.21 -2.55 23.84
N VAL A 150 1.05 -1.26 23.52
CA VAL A 150 -0.14 -0.77 22.80
C VAL A 150 -0.15 -1.31 21.36
N VAL A 151 0.97 -1.17 20.67
CA VAL A 151 1.14 -1.70 19.29
C VAL A 151 1.04 -3.23 19.29
N ASP A 152 1.62 -3.90 20.28
CA ASP A 152 1.46 -5.35 20.46
C ASP A 152 0.00 -5.76 20.68
N GLY A 153 -0.78 -4.94 21.39
CA GLY A 153 -2.22 -5.14 21.56
C GLY A 153 -3.01 -5.09 20.25
N GLU A 154 -2.56 -4.29 19.28
CA GLU A 154 -3.14 -4.28 17.93
C GLU A 154 -2.82 -5.56 17.16
N PHE A 155 -1.60 -6.05 17.28
CA PHE A 155 -1.22 -7.35 16.74
C PHE A 155 -2.09 -8.47 17.34
N GLN A 156 -2.22 -8.53 18.68
CA GLN A 156 -3.08 -9.52 19.36
C GLN A 156 -4.54 -9.43 18.90
N ARG A 157 -5.06 -8.23 18.65
CA ARG A 157 -6.39 -8.04 18.08
C ARG A 157 -6.51 -8.64 16.69
N ALA A 158 -5.51 -8.46 15.83
CA ALA A 158 -5.46 -9.08 14.51
C ALA A 158 -5.37 -10.62 14.62
N GLU A 159 -4.52 -11.13 15.52
CA GLU A 159 -4.35 -12.56 15.81
C GLU A 159 -5.63 -13.22 16.34
N SER A 160 -6.50 -12.47 17.02
CA SER A 160 -7.79 -12.97 17.52
C SER A 160 -8.78 -13.34 16.40
N ASN A 161 -8.52 -12.95 15.15
CA ASN A 161 -9.31 -13.36 14.00
C ASN A 161 -9.19 -14.88 13.79
N PRO A 162 -10.31 -15.64 13.74
CA PRO A 162 -10.27 -17.09 13.52
C PRO A 162 -9.50 -17.54 12.28
N ALA A 163 -9.38 -16.68 11.27
CA ALA A 163 -8.66 -16.95 10.04
C ALA A 163 -7.17 -16.52 10.08
N TRP A 164 -6.70 -15.91 11.18
CA TRP A 164 -5.32 -15.40 11.28
C TRP A 164 -4.27 -16.45 10.92
N ALA A 165 -4.38 -17.66 11.50
CA ALA A 165 -3.42 -18.73 11.25
C ALA A 165 -3.31 -19.11 9.75
N LEU A 166 -4.38 -18.93 8.98
CA LEU A 166 -4.36 -19.12 7.53
C LEU A 166 -3.63 -17.96 6.85
N PHE A 167 -4.02 -16.72 7.14
CA PHE A 167 -3.45 -15.53 6.51
C PHE A 167 -1.96 -15.41 6.79
N ASP A 168 -1.55 -15.59 8.03
CA ASP A 168 -0.15 -15.55 8.44
C ASP A 168 0.69 -16.61 7.71
N LYS A 169 0.23 -17.86 7.71
CA LYS A 169 0.95 -18.94 7.03
C LYS A 169 1.01 -18.78 5.51
N VAL A 170 -0.06 -18.26 4.89
CA VAL A 170 -0.05 -17.92 3.46
C VAL A 170 0.97 -16.81 3.20
N ASN A 171 1.00 -15.77 4.04
CA ASN A 171 1.94 -14.67 3.93
C ASN A 171 3.40 -15.16 4.00
N HIS A 172 3.72 -15.94 5.03
CA HIS A 172 5.06 -16.53 5.18
C HIS A 172 5.48 -17.36 3.96
N LYS A 173 4.59 -18.19 3.42
CA LYS A 173 4.89 -19.00 2.25
C LYS A 173 4.98 -18.18 0.96
N THR A 174 4.15 -17.15 0.80
CA THR A 174 4.15 -16.28 -0.38
C THR A 174 5.41 -15.42 -0.45
N TRP A 175 5.87 -14.88 0.67
CA TRP A 175 6.95 -13.90 0.69
C TRP A 175 8.29 -14.46 1.21
N GLY A 176 8.30 -15.68 1.74
CA GLY A 176 9.50 -16.41 2.17
C GLY A 176 10.37 -15.63 3.13
N ALA A 177 11.67 -15.57 2.87
CA ALA A 177 12.64 -14.87 3.73
C ALA A 177 12.38 -13.35 3.88
N HIS A 178 11.55 -12.78 3.02
CA HIS A 178 11.23 -11.35 2.98
C HIS A 178 9.78 -11.04 3.40
N TYR A 179 9.13 -11.95 4.14
CA TYR A 179 7.73 -11.77 4.55
C TYR A 179 7.51 -10.49 5.37
N SER A 180 8.48 -10.10 6.20
CA SER A 180 8.45 -8.87 6.99
C SER A 180 8.15 -7.62 6.12
N ARG A 181 8.63 -7.62 4.87
CA ARG A 181 8.42 -6.51 3.91
C ARG A 181 6.97 -6.38 3.42
N LYS A 182 6.14 -7.37 3.69
CA LYS A 182 4.71 -7.39 3.36
C LYS A 182 3.82 -7.43 4.60
N ASN A 183 4.42 -7.30 5.79
CA ASN A 183 3.74 -7.42 7.07
C ASN A 183 3.89 -6.13 7.91
N PRO A 184 3.09 -5.08 7.66
CA PRO A 184 3.21 -3.83 8.41
C PRO A 184 2.78 -3.96 9.88
N ILE A 185 1.95 -4.95 10.24
CA ILE A 185 1.53 -5.15 11.64
C ILE A 185 2.70 -5.59 12.53
N GLY A 186 3.67 -6.30 11.95
CA GLY A 186 4.91 -6.65 12.64
C GLY A 186 4.95 -8.02 13.30
N ASP A 187 5.83 -8.12 14.30
CA ASP A 187 6.12 -9.31 15.09
C ASP A 187 6.16 -8.96 16.58
N HIS A 188 5.58 -9.81 17.45
CA HIS A 188 5.47 -9.61 18.90
C HIS A 188 6.80 -9.26 19.55
N ASP A 189 7.80 -10.15 19.37
CA ASP A 189 9.08 -10.04 20.07
C ASP A 189 9.85 -8.79 19.61
N ILE A 190 9.76 -8.48 18.33
CA ILE A 190 10.41 -7.30 17.73
C ILE A 190 9.78 -6.02 18.26
N ILE A 191 8.46 -5.94 18.32
CA ILE A 191 7.72 -4.77 18.81
C ILE A 191 7.97 -4.58 20.32
N LEU A 192 7.79 -5.64 21.13
CA LEU A 192 7.93 -5.55 22.57
C LEU A 192 9.35 -5.21 23.04
N THR A 193 10.36 -5.63 22.27
CA THR A 193 11.78 -5.38 22.57
C THR A 193 12.37 -4.17 21.84
N ALA A 194 11.56 -3.43 21.11
CA ALA A 194 12.02 -2.25 20.37
C ALA A 194 12.60 -1.17 21.29
N THR A 195 13.64 -0.51 20.82
CA THR A 195 14.40 0.49 21.58
C THR A 195 14.47 1.83 20.85
N PRO A 196 14.72 2.95 21.57
CA PRO A 196 15.00 4.25 20.96
C PRO A 196 16.12 4.20 19.91
N GLY A 197 17.09 3.32 20.08
CA GLY A 197 18.20 3.12 19.13
C GLY A 197 17.71 2.63 17.77
N LYS A 198 16.80 1.64 17.75
CA LYS A 198 16.17 1.15 16.51
C LYS A 198 15.35 2.23 15.81
N MET A 199 14.58 3.05 16.58
CA MET A 199 13.82 4.18 16.02
C MET A 199 14.72 5.22 15.35
N ARG A 200 15.88 5.55 15.99
CA ARG A 200 16.86 6.48 15.41
C ARG A 200 17.47 5.93 14.11
N ILE A 201 17.75 4.64 14.04
CA ILE A 201 18.25 3.99 12.81
C ILE A 201 17.24 4.14 11.67
N ILE A 202 15.95 3.91 11.92
CA ILE A 202 14.89 4.10 10.91
C ILE A 202 14.84 5.55 10.46
N LYS A 203 14.86 6.49 11.43
CA LYS A 203 14.88 7.92 11.14
C LYS A 203 16.07 8.30 10.26
N ASP A 204 17.27 7.88 10.62
CA ASP A 204 18.51 8.21 9.94
C ASP A 204 18.66 7.54 8.57
N LYS A 205 17.87 6.50 8.29
CA LYS A 205 17.80 5.88 6.98
C LYS A 205 16.81 6.57 6.04
N TYR A 206 15.62 6.96 6.50
CA TYR A 206 14.51 7.25 5.61
C TYR A 206 13.85 8.63 5.81
N TYR A 207 13.99 9.29 6.97
CA TYR A 207 13.28 10.53 7.30
C TYR A 207 14.07 11.77 6.90
N TYR A 208 14.07 12.05 5.59
CA TYR A 208 14.74 13.19 4.97
C TYR A 208 13.80 13.92 4.01
N PRO A 209 14.02 15.22 3.73
CA PRO A 209 13.13 15.98 2.86
C PRO A 209 13.10 15.44 1.44
N ASP A 210 14.22 14.94 0.91
CA ASP A 210 14.34 14.35 -0.43
C ASP A 210 13.79 12.92 -0.54
N ASN A 211 13.28 12.35 0.58
CA ASN A 211 12.52 11.11 0.64
C ASN A 211 11.08 11.31 1.14
N SER A 212 10.62 12.56 1.20
CA SER A 212 9.32 12.94 1.76
C SER A 212 8.55 13.87 0.83
N ILE A 213 7.23 13.89 1.02
CA ILE A 213 6.33 14.86 0.39
C ILE A 213 5.45 15.50 1.47
N LEU A 214 5.30 16.81 1.40
CA LEU A 214 4.34 17.58 2.19
C LEU A 214 3.13 17.85 1.31
N LEU A 215 1.97 17.37 1.73
CA LEU A 215 0.71 17.60 1.06
C LEU A 215 -0.17 18.49 1.93
N ILE A 216 -0.79 19.50 1.31
CA ILE A 216 -1.70 20.43 1.99
C ILE A 216 -2.99 20.46 1.18
N ALA A 217 -4.12 20.21 1.84
CA ALA A 217 -5.43 20.22 1.18
C ALA A 217 -6.44 21.02 1.98
N GLY A 218 -7.23 21.87 1.32
CA GLY A 218 -8.28 22.65 1.94
C GLY A 218 -8.30 24.13 1.58
N ASP A 219 -8.82 24.97 2.49
CA ASP A 219 -9.01 26.40 2.28
C ASP A 219 -7.70 27.17 2.40
N VAL A 220 -6.89 27.07 1.36
CA VAL A 220 -5.57 27.68 1.24
C VAL A 220 -5.29 28.17 -0.17
N LYS A 221 -4.29 29.06 -0.34
CA LYS A 221 -3.72 29.43 -1.63
C LYS A 221 -2.33 28.83 -1.76
N HIS A 222 -2.08 28.13 -2.86
CA HIS A 222 -0.83 27.36 -3.07
C HIS A 222 0.43 28.26 -2.97
N GLU A 223 0.40 29.50 -3.47
CA GLU A 223 1.56 30.41 -3.37
C GLU A 223 1.91 30.71 -1.91
N ASP A 224 0.90 30.94 -1.05
CA ASP A 224 1.12 31.19 0.37
C ASP A 224 1.64 29.93 1.08
N VAL A 225 1.07 28.76 0.75
CA VAL A 225 1.55 27.48 1.27
C VAL A 225 3.01 27.23 0.89
N PHE A 226 3.38 27.42 -0.38
CA PHE A 226 4.76 27.20 -0.84
C PHE A 226 5.76 28.12 -0.14
N ARG A 227 5.37 29.39 0.08
CA ARG A 227 6.18 30.35 0.84
C ARG A 227 6.38 29.88 2.28
N ARG A 228 5.30 29.56 3.00
CA ARG A 228 5.35 29.07 4.40
C ARG A 228 6.09 27.74 4.53
N ALA A 229 5.87 26.79 3.63
CA ALA A 229 6.60 25.52 3.61
C ALA A 229 8.11 25.74 3.45
N LYS A 230 8.51 26.69 2.60
CA LYS A 230 9.92 27.07 2.46
C LYS A 230 10.50 27.70 3.74
N GLU A 231 9.74 28.53 4.43
CA GLU A 231 10.15 29.15 5.70
C GLU A 231 10.29 28.10 6.82
N VAL A 232 9.39 27.12 6.88
CA VAL A 232 9.34 26.13 7.97
C VAL A 232 10.28 24.94 7.71
N PHE A 233 10.35 24.45 6.47
CA PHE A 233 11.07 23.20 6.13
C PHE A 233 12.34 23.44 5.30
N GLY A 234 12.63 24.67 4.86
CA GLY A 234 13.72 24.95 3.93
C GLY A 234 15.12 24.66 4.48
N ASP A 235 15.29 24.69 5.79
CA ASP A 235 16.54 24.36 6.49
C ASP A 235 16.66 22.87 6.87
N TRP A 236 15.65 22.05 6.54
CA TRP A 236 15.73 20.61 6.74
C TRP A 236 16.77 20.03 5.79
N LYS A 237 17.82 19.46 6.34
CA LYS A 237 18.97 18.96 5.55
C LYS A 237 18.59 17.70 4.77
N ALA A 238 18.87 17.73 3.47
CA ALA A 238 18.77 16.53 2.62
C ALA A 238 19.71 15.42 3.12
N ALA A 239 19.36 14.16 2.79
CA ALA A 239 20.16 13.01 3.13
C ALA A 239 21.57 13.07 2.53
N GLY A 240 21.71 13.65 1.32
CA GLY A 240 22.93 13.61 0.53
C GLY A 240 23.22 12.25 -0.10
N PHE A 241 22.28 11.31 0.00
CA PHE A 241 22.29 9.99 -0.61
C PHE A 241 20.88 9.53 -0.94
N ASP A 242 20.76 8.59 -1.84
CA ASP A 242 19.50 7.88 -2.11
C ASP A 242 19.38 6.68 -1.15
N PRO A 243 18.40 6.65 -0.24
CA PRO A 243 18.26 5.54 0.72
C PRO A 243 18.08 4.18 0.03
N PHE A 244 17.40 4.13 -1.10
CA PHE A 244 17.14 2.87 -1.80
C PHE A 244 18.31 2.38 -2.67
N LYS A 245 19.26 3.26 -3.00
CA LYS A 245 20.55 2.85 -3.55
C LYS A 245 21.51 2.37 -2.46
N ARG A 246 21.45 3.00 -1.28
CA ARG A 246 22.33 2.65 -0.16
C ARG A 246 21.86 1.40 0.57
N TRP A 247 20.55 1.21 0.70
CA TRP A 247 19.89 0.04 1.26
C TRP A 247 18.84 -0.47 0.28
N PRO A 248 19.26 -1.19 -0.78
CA PRO A 248 18.35 -1.65 -1.81
C PRO A 248 17.34 -2.66 -1.25
N ILE A 249 16.10 -2.52 -1.68
CA ILE A 249 15.06 -3.48 -1.37
C ILE A 249 15.32 -4.71 -2.26
N PRO A 250 15.54 -5.91 -1.70
CA PRO A 250 15.70 -7.11 -2.49
C PRO A 250 14.39 -7.49 -3.19
N ASP A 251 14.51 -8.09 -4.37
CA ASP A 251 13.36 -8.66 -5.06
C ASP A 251 12.85 -9.91 -4.33
N PHE A 252 11.56 -10.17 -4.45
CA PHE A 252 10.97 -11.41 -3.93
C PHE A 252 11.36 -12.58 -4.81
N GLU A 253 11.75 -13.69 -4.17
CA GLU A 253 12.03 -14.93 -4.88
C GLU A 253 10.76 -15.45 -5.56
N PRO A 254 10.83 -15.87 -6.83
CA PRO A 254 9.71 -16.50 -7.50
C PRO A 254 9.22 -17.73 -6.74
N LEU A 255 7.90 -17.92 -6.68
CA LEU A 255 7.33 -19.13 -6.10
C LEU A 255 7.82 -20.38 -6.88
N LYS A 256 8.35 -21.37 -6.16
CA LYS A 256 8.93 -22.60 -6.75
C LYS A 256 8.38 -23.84 -6.04
N GLY A 257 8.06 -24.88 -6.81
CA GLY A 257 7.63 -26.16 -6.29
C GLY A 257 6.13 -26.15 -5.91
N LYS A 258 5.34 -27.04 -6.52
CA LYS A 258 3.89 -27.10 -6.25
C LYS A 258 3.59 -27.70 -4.88
N ASP A 259 4.29 -28.76 -4.48
CA ASP A 259 3.93 -29.61 -3.34
C ASP A 259 4.13 -28.99 -1.97
N SER A 260 4.99 -27.95 -1.85
CA SER A 260 5.25 -27.26 -0.56
C SER A 260 4.45 -25.98 -0.37
N LEU A 261 3.74 -25.52 -1.38
CA LEU A 261 3.02 -24.24 -1.40
C LEU A 261 1.55 -24.40 -1.01
N HIS A 262 1.00 -25.61 -1.17
CA HIS A 262 -0.38 -25.92 -0.80
C HIS A 262 -0.43 -26.63 0.55
N PHE A 263 -1.37 -26.23 1.42
CA PHE A 263 -1.44 -26.76 2.78
C PHE A 263 -2.84 -26.66 3.37
N VAL A 264 -3.06 -27.48 4.40
CA VAL A 264 -4.23 -27.38 5.29
C VAL A 264 -3.79 -26.82 6.63
N THR A 265 -4.57 -25.89 7.19
CA THR A 265 -4.40 -25.33 8.52
C THR A 265 -5.61 -25.65 9.36
N ILE A 266 -5.38 -26.15 10.59
CA ILE A 266 -6.44 -26.51 11.51
C ILE A 266 -6.49 -25.47 12.63
N SER A 267 -7.69 -24.91 12.85
CA SER A 267 -7.95 -24.01 13.96
C SER A 267 -9.26 -24.38 14.66
N PRO A 268 -9.27 -24.56 15.97
CA PRO A 268 -10.51 -24.84 16.72
C PRO A 268 -11.51 -23.68 16.63
N ASN A 269 -11.04 -22.49 16.29
CA ASN A 269 -11.87 -21.30 16.15
C ASN A 269 -12.50 -21.14 14.76
N ALA A 270 -12.11 -21.98 13.78
CA ALA A 270 -12.69 -21.93 12.44
C ALA A 270 -14.17 -22.35 12.47
N LYS A 271 -15.05 -21.46 11.99
CA LYS A 271 -16.50 -21.68 11.93
C LYS A 271 -16.97 -22.15 10.54
N VAL A 272 -16.21 -21.82 9.52
CA VAL A 272 -16.45 -22.19 8.12
C VAL A 272 -15.13 -22.55 7.46
N PRO A 273 -15.13 -23.39 6.41
CA PRO A 273 -13.92 -23.62 5.65
C PRO A 273 -13.55 -22.34 4.88
N ILE A 274 -12.27 -22.00 4.86
CA ILE A 274 -11.77 -20.83 4.10
C ILE A 274 -10.58 -21.28 3.26
N LEU A 275 -10.67 -21.04 1.96
CA LEU A 275 -9.55 -21.16 1.03
C LEU A 275 -9.02 -19.77 0.70
N LEU A 276 -7.71 -19.61 0.80
CA LEU A 276 -6.97 -18.46 0.29
C LEU A 276 -5.89 -18.97 -0.67
N GLN A 277 -5.91 -18.49 -1.91
CA GLN A 277 -4.91 -18.80 -2.92
C GLN A 277 -4.29 -17.51 -3.44
N VAL A 278 -2.94 -17.44 -3.47
CA VAL A 278 -2.19 -16.22 -3.77
C VAL A 278 -1.13 -16.48 -4.81
N TRP A 279 -1.06 -15.61 -5.82
CA TRP A 279 0.00 -15.56 -6.83
C TRP A 279 0.81 -14.28 -6.68
N HIS A 280 2.06 -14.32 -7.11
CA HIS A 280 2.83 -13.11 -7.37
C HIS A 280 2.29 -12.43 -8.62
N GLY A 281 1.69 -11.26 -8.45
CA GLY A 281 1.13 -10.45 -9.53
C GLY A 281 2.12 -9.38 -10.03
N PRO A 282 1.64 -8.49 -10.93
CA PRO A 282 2.41 -7.37 -11.44
C PRO A 282 2.77 -6.36 -10.35
N ASP A 283 3.71 -5.47 -10.66
CA ASP A 283 4.04 -4.33 -9.82
C ASP A 283 4.28 -3.05 -10.64
N THR A 284 4.29 -1.90 -9.97
CA THR A 284 4.43 -0.60 -10.64
C THR A 284 5.85 -0.31 -11.15
N ARG A 285 6.85 -1.14 -10.84
CA ARG A 285 8.22 -1.02 -11.35
C ARG A 285 8.41 -1.76 -12.68
N ASN A 286 7.79 -2.94 -12.79
CA ASN A 286 8.13 -3.89 -13.84
C ASN A 286 7.02 -4.03 -14.89
N ASP A 287 5.75 -3.85 -14.53
CA ASP A 287 4.62 -4.07 -15.44
C ASP A 287 3.40 -3.20 -15.08
N ILE A 288 3.56 -1.89 -15.25
CA ILE A 288 2.51 -0.90 -14.96
C ILE A 288 1.19 -1.22 -15.70
N LYS A 289 1.27 -1.64 -16.96
CA LYS A 289 0.06 -1.96 -17.74
C LYS A 289 -0.72 -3.10 -17.10
N ALA A 290 -0.03 -4.14 -16.64
CA ALA A 290 -0.67 -5.29 -16.02
C ALA A 290 -1.32 -4.95 -14.68
N THR A 291 -0.89 -3.91 -13.95
CA THR A 291 -1.57 -3.46 -12.72
C THR A 291 -2.99 -2.97 -13.02
N LEU A 292 -3.16 -2.19 -14.07
CA LEU A 292 -4.47 -1.69 -14.53
C LEU A 292 -5.37 -2.83 -15.03
N VAL A 293 -4.78 -3.78 -15.75
CA VAL A 293 -5.50 -4.97 -16.25
C VAL A 293 -5.99 -5.82 -15.08
N ALA A 294 -5.19 -5.98 -14.03
CA ALA A 294 -5.56 -6.71 -12.82
C ALA A 294 -6.78 -6.08 -12.11
N ASP A 295 -6.83 -4.75 -12.02
CA ASP A 295 -7.98 -4.04 -11.45
C ASP A 295 -9.25 -4.28 -12.27
N VAL A 296 -9.17 -4.12 -13.60
CA VAL A 296 -10.31 -4.35 -14.49
C VAL A 296 -10.80 -5.80 -14.39
N PHE A 297 -9.88 -6.76 -14.43
CA PHE A 297 -10.23 -8.19 -14.36
C PHE A 297 -10.87 -8.55 -13.02
N SER A 298 -10.31 -8.08 -11.92
CA SER A 298 -10.89 -8.29 -10.58
C SER A 298 -12.32 -7.73 -10.50
N TYR A 299 -12.55 -6.58 -11.13
CA TYR A 299 -13.88 -5.97 -11.15
C TYR A 299 -14.87 -6.70 -12.05
N ILE A 300 -14.42 -7.26 -13.19
CA ILE A 300 -15.26 -8.13 -14.05
C ILE A 300 -15.76 -9.31 -13.20
N LEU A 301 -14.88 -9.99 -12.49
CA LEU A 301 -15.22 -11.17 -11.72
C LEU A 301 -16.10 -10.87 -10.49
N SER A 302 -16.06 -9.66 -9.97
CA SER A 302 -16.90 -9.23 -8.84
C SER A 302 -18.34 -8.90 -9.22
N GLN A 303 -18.63 -8.74 -10.52
CA GLN A 303 -20.01 -8.45 -10.98
C GLN A 303 -20.93 -9.63 -10.69
N LYS A 304 -22.10 -9.40 -10.12
CA LYS A 304 -23.10 -10.45 -9.80
C LYS A 304 -23.51 -11.28 -11.00
N ASN A 305 -23.54 -10.68 -12.19
CA ASN A 305 -23.85 -11.36 -13.44
C ASN A 305 -22.64 -12.01 -14.13
N SER A 306 -21.42 -11.94 -13.53
CA SER A 306 -20.26 -12.60 -14.09
C SER A 306 -20.40 -14.13 -14.06
N ARG A 307 -19.73 -14.79 -15.00
CA ARG A 307 -19.66 -16.25 -15.04
C ARG A 307 -19.09 -16.81 -13.74
N PHE A 308 -18.09 -16.17 -13.18
CA PHE A 308 -17.46 -16.53 -11.91
C PHE A 308 -18.46 -16.58 -10.76
N GLN A 309 -19.27 -15.53 -10.59
CA GLN A 309 -20.28 -15.48 -9.52
C GLN A 309 -21.42 -16.49 -9.78
N LYS A 310 -21.92 -16.59 -10.99
CA LYS A 310 -23.00 -17.52 -11.33
C LYS A 310 -22.60 -18.98 -11.12
N ASN A 311 -21.39 -19.34 -11.59
CA ASN A 311 -20.94 -20.73 -11.52
C ASN A 311 -20.51 -21.15 -10.12
N LEU A 312 -20.16 -20.23 -9.22
CA LEU A 312 -19.71 -20.56 -7.87
C LEU A 312 -20.74 -20.22 -6.80
N ILE A 313 -21.35 -19.05 -6.84
CA ILE A 313 -22.34 -18.61 -5.82
C ILE A 313 -23.74 -19.11 -6.18
N ASP A 314 -24.27 -18.76 -7.37
CA ASP A 314 -25.64 -19.10 -7.74
C ASP A 314 -25.82 -20.62 -7.87
N SER A 315 -24.79 -21.35 -8.30
CA SER A 315 -24.76 -22.82 -8.35
C SER A 315 -24.56 -23.48 -6.99
N GLY A 316 -24.35 -22.69 -5.92
CA GLY A 316 -24.23 -23.13 -4.55
C GLY A 316 -22.95 -23.91 -4.23
N TYR A 317 -21.86 -23.71 -4.99
CA TYR A 317 -20.54 -24.26 -4.66
C TYR A 317 -19.79 -23.45 -3.63
N ALA A 318 -19.99 -22.13 -3.58
CA ALA A 318 -19.38 -21.26 -2.59
C ALA A 318 -20.43 -20.42 -1.87
N LEU A 319 -20.20 -20.13 -0.59
CA LEU A 319 -20.97 -19.16 0.20
C LEU A 319 -20.47 -17.74 -0.04
N ASN A 320 -19.17 -17.62 -0.33
CA ASN A 320 -18.53 -16.39 -0.74
C ASN A 320 -17.32 -16.71 -1.60
N VAL A 321 -17.08 -15.93 -2.65
CA VAL A 321 -15.89 -16.03 -3.49
C VAL A 321 -15.56 -14.69 -4.12
N GLY A 322 -14.28 -14.40 -4.20
CA GLY A 322 -13.78 -13.20 -4.86
C GLY A 322 -12.34 -13.36 -5.32
N ILE A 323 -11.95 -12.54 -6.26
CA ILE A 323 -10.57 -12.30 -6.62
C ILE A 323 -10.26 -10.83 -6.36
N SER A 324 -9.07 -10.57 -5.87
CA SER A 324 -8.57 -9.21 -5.67
C SER A 324 -7.12 -9.11 -6.10
N TYR A 325 -6.71 -7.92 -6.43
CA TYR A 325 -5.33 -7.55 -6.67
C TYR A 325 -5.01 -6.30 -5.87
N GLN A 326 -3.84 -6.25 -5.27
CA GLN A 326 -3.34 -5.07 -4.60
C GLN A 326 -2.15 -4.52 -5.36
N THR A 327 -2.31 -3.34 -5.94
CA THR A 327 -1.20 -2.65 -6.61
C THR A 327 -0.13 -2.28 -5.59
N ALA A 328 1.10 -2.68 -5.89
CA ALA A 328 2.27 -2.41 -5.06
C ALA A 328 3.47 -2.05 -5.94
N LYS A 329 4.48 -1.42 -5.33
CA LYS A 329 5.75 -1.14 -5.99
C LYS A 329 6.61 -2.39 -6.14
N PHE A 330 6.51 -3.32 -5.19
CA PHE A 330 7.25 -4.57 -5.16
C PHE A 330 6.28 -5.74 -5.07
N VAL A 331 6.01 -6.39 -6.17
CA VAL A 331 5.13 -7.55 -6.33
C VAL A 331 3.78 -7.39 -5.64
N GLY A 332 2.76 -7.06 -6.40
CA GLY A 332 1.38 -7.02 -5.91
C GLY A 332 0.81 -8.44 -5.79
N PRO A 333 0.14 -8.82 -4.70
CA PRO A 333 -0.52 -10.11 -4.60
C PRO A 333 -1.80 -10.14 -5.43
N ILE A 334 -2.00 -11.23 -6.18
CA ILE A 334 -3.31 -11.63 -6.71
C ILE A 334 -3.86 -12.68 -5.76
N GLN A 335 -5.08 -12.48 -5.26
CA GLN A 335 -5.66 -13.34 -4.24
C GLN A 335 -7.04 -13.84 -4.66
N VAL A 336 -7.26 -15.15 -4.58
CA VAL A 336 -8.59 -15.74 -4.59
C VAL A 336 -8.95 -16.15 -3.17
N PHE A 337 -10.04 -15.57 -2.68
CA PHE A 337 -10.66 -15.94 -1.41
C PHE A 337 -11.94 -16.73 -1.71
N CYS A 338 -12.13 -17.87 -1.06
CA CYS A 338 -13.33 -18.68 -1.22
C CYS A 338 -13.76 -19.26 0.14
N VAL A 339 -15.06 -19.19 0.40
CA VAL A 339 -15.71 -19.96 1.46
C VAL A 339 -16.48 -21.10 0.78
N PRO A 340 -15.91 -22.30 0.66
CA PRO A 340 -16.58 -23.45 0.07
C PRO A 340 -17.89 -23.77 0.79
N ASN A 341 -18.92 -24.17 0.03
CA ASN A 341 -20.17 -24.61 0.65
C ASN A 341 -19.96 -25.98 1.33
N PRO A 342 -20.20 -26.10 2.63
CA PRO A 342 -20.06 -27.36 3.36
C PRO A 342 -20.84 -28.53 2.74
N ALA A 343 -22.03 -28.26 2.20
CA ALA A 343 -22.87 -29.29 1.57
C ALA A 343 -22.32 -29.83 0.24
N LYS A 344 -21.41 -29.09 -0.40
CA LYS A 344 -20.75 -29.45 -1.68
C LYS A 344 -19.23 -29.23 -1.59
N PHE A 345 -18.67 -29.55 -0.41
CA PHE A 345 -17.31 -29.14 -0.07
C PHE A 345 -16.27 -29.54 -1.12
N LYS A 346 -16.22 -30.82 -1.52
CA LYS A 346 -15.24 -31.30 -2.50
C LYS A 346 -15.51 -30.78 -3.91
N GLU A 347 -16.76 -30.68 -4.29
CA GLU A 347 -17.19 -30.16 -5.60
C GLU A 347 -16.84 -28.69 -5.77
N SER A 348 -16.80 -27.93 -4.69
CA SER A 348 -16.45 -26.51 -4.67
C SER A 348 -15.04 -26.25 -5.22
N PHE A 349 -14.06 -27.07 -4.84
CA PHE A 349 -12.68 -26.97 -5.32
C PHE A 349 -12.56 -27.26 -6.80
N LYS A 350 -13.27 -28.32 -7.27
CA LYS A 350 -13.30 -28.66 -8.70
C LYS A 350 -13.99 -27.58 -9.52
N ALA A 351 -15.04 -26.96 -8.99
CA ALA A 351 -15.72 -25.85 -9.65
C ALA A 351 -14.79 -24.64 -9.74
N LEU A 352 -14.13 -24.26 -8.65
CA LEU A 352 -13.17 -23.14 -8.64
C LEU A 352 -12.00 -23.38 -9.60
N ALA A 353 -11.43 -24.58 -9.60
CA ALA A 353 -10.34 -24.93 -10.53
C ALA A 353 -10.74 -24.77 -11.99
N ARG A 354 -11.97 -25.22 -12.34
CA ARG A 354 -12.51 -25.06 -13.71
C ARG A 354 -12.68 -23.60 -14.09
N GLU A 355 -13.12 -22.75 -13.17
CA GLU A 355 -13.24 -21.31 -13.45
C GLU A 355 -11.87 -20.68 -13.71
N ILE A 356 -10.87 -20.95 -12.83
CA ILE A 356 -9.51 -20.42 -12.98
C ILE A 356 -8.89 -20.88 -14.32
N GLU A 357 -9.09 -22.15 -14.72
CA GLU A 357 -8.58 -22.67 -15.99
C GLU A 357 -9.18 -21.96 -17.21
N GLN A 358 -10.39 -21.42 -17.08
CA GLN A 358 -11.10 -20.75 -18.17
C GLN A 358 -11.02 -19.22 -18.18
N PHE A 359 -10.33 -18.61 -17.25
CA PHE A 359 -10.23 -17.14 -17.14
C PHE A 359 -9.74 -16.46 -18.43
N ASP A 360 -8.96 -17.13 -19.26
CA ASP A 360 -8.45 -16.63 -20.55
C ASP A 360 -9.28 -17.06 -21.77
N SER A 361 -10.47 -17.66 -21.59
CA SER A 361 -11.34 -18.03 -22.70
C SER A 361 -11.94 -16.77 -23.36
N ASP A 362 -12.20 -16.83 -24.66
CA ASP A 362 -12.74 -15.70 -25.43
C ASP A 362 -14.14 -15.29 -24.95
N ASP A 363 -14.92 -16.22 -24.44
CA ASP A 363 -16.30 -16.04 -23.97
C ASP A 363 -16.43 -15.95 -22.44
N TYR A 364 -15.32 -15.82 -21.70
CA TYR A 364 -15.38 -15.84 -20.23
C TYR A 364 -16.14 -14.63 -19.65
N PHE A 365 -16.05 -13.49 -20.31
CA PHE A 365 -16.81 -12.30 -19.97
C PHE A 365 -17.27 -11.58 -21.24
N THR A 366 -18.32 -10.78 -21.12
CA THR A 366 -18.85 -9.98 -22.24
C THR A 366 -18.14 -8.64 -22.37
N ASP A 367 -18.26 -7.98 -23.53
CA ASP A 367 -17.75 -6.63 -23.73
C ASP A 367 -18.47 -5.61 -22.82
N GLU A 368 -19.78 -5.83 -22.55
CA GLU A 368 -20.54 -5.04 -21.59
C GLU A 368 -19.95 -5.13 -20.17
N GLN A 369 -19.53 -6.32 -19.72
CA GLN A 369 -18.90 -6.51 -18.42
C GLN A 369 -17.56 -5.81 -18.35
N LEU A 370 -16.77 -5.84 -19.42
CA LEU A 370 -15.50 -5.12 -19.53
C LEU A 370 -15.73 -3.60 -19.42
N GLU A 371 -16.63 -3.04 -20.20
CA GLU A 371 -16.92 -1.60 -20.17
C GLU A 371 -17.55 -1.16 -18.83
N THR A 372 -18.44 -1.98 -18.26
CA THR A 372 -19.00 -1.74 -16.92
C THR A 372 -17.92 -1.66 -15.86
N SER A 373 -16.89 -2.52 -15.93
CA SER A 373 -15.78 -2.50 -14.98
C SER A 373 -15.00 -1.21 -15.05
N LYS A 374 -14.66 -0.74 -16.25
CA LYS A 374 -13.96 0.53 -16.45
C LYS A 374 -14.78 1.73 -15.90
N ILE A 375 -16.06 1.78 -16.20
CA ILE A 375 -16.97 2.84 -15.71
C ILE A 375 -17.05 2.82 -14.18
N LYS A 376 -17.15 1.64 -13.57
CA LYS A 376 -17.25 1.51 -12.12
C LYS A 376 -15.98 1.94 -11.41
N LEU A 377 -14.81 1.51 -11.92
CA LEU A 377 -13.51 1.93 -11.39
C LEU A 377 -13.32 3.45 -11.53
N ALA A 378 -13.64 4.04 -12.70
CA ALA A 378 -13.58 5.47 -12.90
C ALA A 378 -14.51 6.26 -11.98
N ASN A 379 -15.71 5.75 -11.70
CA ASN A 379 -16.63 6.37 -10.76
C ASN A 379 -16.15 6.26 -9.31
N SER A 380 -15.56 5.12 -8.92
CA SER A 380 -14.96 4.95 -7.60
C SER A 380 -13.89 6.00 -7.34
N GLU A 381 -13.02 6.26 -8.32
CA GLU A 381 -12.00 7.31 -8.20
C GLU A 381 -12.59 8.71 -8.07
N LYS A 382 -13.68 9.00 -8.80
CA LYS A 382 -14.38 10.30 -8.65
C LYS A 382 -14.99 10.48 -7.26
N PHE A 383 -15.53 9.40 -6.67
CA PHE A 383 -16.03 9.47 -5.30
C PHE A 383 -14.91 9.67 -4.28
N ASN A 384 -13.73 9.06 -4.49
CA ASN A 384 -12.57 9.30 -3.64
C ASN A 384 -12.12 10.77 -3.66
N MET A 385 -12.32 11.48 -4.78
CA MET A 385 -11.97 12.90 -4.90
C MET A 385 -12.96 13.84 -4.18
N GLU A 386 -14.17 13.37 -3.81
CA GLU A 386 -15.20 14.22 -3.18
C GLU A 386 -14.78 14.68 -1.79
N ALA A 387 -14.15 13.80 -0.99
CA ALA A 387 -13.64 14.15 0.31
C ALA A 387 -12.17 14.56 0.22
N THR A 388 -11.89 15.85 0.25
CA THR A 388 -10.55 16.44 0.08
C THR A 388 -9.50 15.82 1.01
N THR A 389 -9.86 15.53 2.27
CA THR A 389 -8.98 14.89 3.26
C THR A 389 -8.63 13.44 2.86
N GLU A 390 -9.59 12.66 2.40
CA GLU A 390 -9.35 11.29 1.95
C GLU A 390 -8.57 11.26 0.64
N TYR A 391 -8.86 12.21 -0.25
CA TYR A 391 -8.16 12.31 -1.53
C TYR A 391 -6.66 12.58 -1.37
N ILE A 392 -6.27 13.42 -0.40
CA ILE A 392 -4.86 13.70 -0.13
C ILE A 392 -4.11 12.45 0.31
N HIS A 393 -4.75 11.56 1.08
CA HIS A 393 -4.15 10.28 1.50
C HIS A 393 -3.95 9.33 0.31
N SER A 394 -4.87 9.34 -0.66
CA SER A 394 -4.70 8.60 -1.91
C SER A 394 -3.52 9.14 -2.73
N LEU A 395 -3.38 10.46 -2.83
CA LEU A 395 -2.25 11.09 -3.54
C LEU A 395 -0.90 10.71 -2.91
N SER A 396 -0.79 10.74 -1.58
CA SER A 396 0.45 10.37 -0.89
C SER A 396 0.77 8.88 -1.03
N PHE A 397 -0.25 8.02 -1.06
CA PHE A 397 -0.08 6.59 -1.31
C PHE A 397 0.51 6.33 -2.71
N TRP A 398 -0.09 6.93 -3.74
CA TRP A 398 0.36 6.73 -5.11
C TRP A 398 1.72 7.38 -5.39
N TRP A 399 2.03 8.52 -4.73
CA TRP A 399 3.37 9.10 -4.76
C TRP A 399 4.46 8.12 -4.26
N ALA A 400 4.15 7.31 -3.25
CA ALA A 400 5.09 6.33 -2.69
C ALA A 400 5.13 5.03 -3.50
N SER A 401 3.96 4.46 -3.83
CA SER A 401 3.82 3.11 -4.41
C SER A 401 3.95 3.09 -5.94
N ALA A 402 3.78 4.25 -6.59
CA ALA A 402 3.97 4.41 -8.02
C ALA A 402 4.57 5.80 -8.32
N THR A 403 3.79 6.65 -8.98
CA THR A 403 4.01 8.08 -9.17
C THR A 403 2.67 8.81 -9.18
N LEU A 404 2.68 10.14 -8.97
CA LEU A 404 1.46 10.94 -9.13
C LEU A 404 0.95 10.93 -10.57
N ASP A 405 1.84 10.88 -11.57
CA ASP A 405 1.44 10.79 -12.98
C ASP A 405 0.72 9.46 -13.28
N TYR A 406 1.18 8.33 -12.69
CA TYR A 406 0.46 7.06 -12.78
C TYR A 406 -0.99 7.20 -12.28
N TYR A 407 -1.17 7.87 -11.16
CA TYR A 407 -2.51 8.06 -10.59
C TYR A 407 -3.38 9.03 -11.39
N PHE A 408 -2.83 10.15 -11.83
CA PHE A 408 -3.57 11.12 -12.64
C PHE A 408 -4.00 10.54 -13.99
N ASP A 409 -3.18 9.67 -14.58
CA ASP A 409 -3.45 9.00 -15.85
C ASP A 409 -4.25 7.70 -15.69
N TYR A 410 -4.51 7.25 -14.46
CA TYR A 410 -5.12 5.95 -14.16
C TYR A 410 -6.39 5.68 -14.97
N ILE A 411 -7.37 6.59 -14.96
CA ILE A 411 -8.63 6.42 -15.69
C ILE A 411 -8.40 6.40 -17.21
N ALA A 412 -7.52 7.26 -17.71
CA ALA A 412 -7.22 7.34 -19.14
C ALA A 412 -6.54 6.05 -19.65
N GLU A 413 -5.62 5.49 -18.87
CA GLU A 413 -4.94 4.24 -19.19
C GLU A 413 -5.84 3.02 -18.98
N LEU A 414 -6.66 3.02 -17.94
CA LEU A 414 -7.65 1.97 -17.66
C LEU A 414 -8.61 1.78 -18.84
N ASN A 415 -9.05 2.88 -19.47
CA ASN A 415 -9.95 2.84 -20.63
C ASN A 415 -9.34 2.18 -21.87
N LYS A 416 -8.01 2.05 -21.93
CA LYS A 416 -7.30 1.36 -23.02
C LYS A 416 -7.21 -0.15 -22.84
N VAL A 417 -7.58 -0.68 -21.67
CA VAL A 417 -7.53 -2.13 -21.39
C VAL A 417 -8.49 -2.87 -22.32
N THR A 418 -7.97 -3.90 -22.98
CA THR A 418 -8.71 -4.74 -23.93
C THR A 418 -8.89 -6.16 -23.39
N ARG A 419 -9.80 -6.92 -24.02
CA ARG A 419 -9.97 -8.37 -23.77
C ARG A 419 -8.66 -9.14 -23.89
N ARG A 420 -7.87 -8.83 -24.91
CA ARG A 420 -6.58 -9.48 -25.14
C ARG A 420 -5.59 -9.18 -24.01
N ASP A 421 -5.56 -7.96 -23.51
CA ASP A 421 -4.70 -7.62 -22.37
C ASP A 421 -5.05 -8.46 -21.14
N ILE A 422 -6.35 -8.69 -20.90
CA ILE A 422 -6.82 -9.53 -19.79
C ILE A 422 -6.39 -11.00 -20.01
N GLN A 423 -6.55 -11.54 -21.19
CA GLN A 423 -6.12 -12.91 -21.51
C GLN A 423 -4.61 -13.08 -21.33
N ASP A 424 -3.82 -12.12 -21.81
CA ASP A 424 -2.36 -12.13 -21.67
C ASP A 424 -1.94 -12.00 -20.19
N TYR A 425 -2.64 -11.16 -19.41
CA TYR A 425 -2.45 -11.05 -17.96
C TYR A 425 -2.74 -12.39 -17.25
N VAL A 426 -3.87 -13.02 -17.54
CA VAL A 426 -4.25 -14.32 -16.94
C VAL A 426 -3.19 -15.39 -17.23
N ARG A 427 -2.73 -15.49 -18.48
CA ARG A 427 -1.68 -16.45 -18.87
C ARG A 427 -0.35 -16.17 -18.19
N LYS A 428 0.00 -14.88 -18.02
CA LYS A 428 1.29 -14.47 -17.44
C LYS A 428 1.34 -14.64 -15.93
N TYR A 429 0.23 -14.36 -15.22
CA TYR A 429 0.25 -14.21 -13.76
C TYR A 429 -0.58 -15.23 -12.99
N ILE A 430 -1.53 -15.94 -13.63
CA ILE A 430 -2.47 -16.81 -12.93
C ILE A 430 -2.43 -18.25 -13.47
N LYS A 431 -2.77 -18.43 -14.75
CA LYS A 431 -2.93 -19.74 -15.35
C LYS A 431 -1.59 -20.49 -15.46
N ASN A 432 -1.52 -21.69 -14.89
CA ASN A 432 -0.30 -22.50 -14.83
C ASN A 432 0.87 -21.85 -14.10
N GLN A 433 0.62 -20.75 -13.33
CA GLN A 433 1.64 -20.13 -12.49
C GLN A 433 1.64 -20.75 -11.09
N PRO A 434 2.81 -20.85 -10.45
CA PRO A 434 2.88 -21.27 -9.05
C PRO A 434 2.08 -20.35 -8.15
N SER A 435 1.35 -20.93 -7.20
CA SER A 435 0.58 -20.19 -6.20
C SER A 435 0.75 -20.81 -4.82
N VAL A 436 0.60 -20.00 -3.78
CA VAL A 436 0.41 -20.49 -2.42
C VAL A 436 -1.07 -20.67 -2.19
N ALA A 437 -1.51 -21.86 -1.76
CA ALA A 437 -2.89 -22.08 -1.38
C ALA A 437 -3.00 -22.69 0.01
N GLY A 438 -3.79 -22.06 0.87
CA GLY A 438 -4.07 -22.53 2.22
C GLY A 438 -5.56 -22.77 2.43
N LEU A 439 -5.91 -23.87 3.08
CA LEU A 439 -7.26 -24.21 3.47
C LEU A 439 -7.35 -24.25 5.00
N LEU A 440 -8.21 -23.42 5.56
CA LEU A 440 -8.54 -23.41 6.99
C LEU A 440 -9.74 -24.31 7.25
N LEU A 441 -9.61 -25.22 8.24
CA LEU A 441 -10.66 -26.10 8.72
C LEU A 441 -10.68 -26.11 10.25
N SER A 442 -11.83 -26.46 10.86
CA SER A 442 -11.84 -26.93 12.22
C SER A 442 -11.41 -28.41 12.32
N PRO A 443 -11.05 -28.91 13.51
CA PRO A 443 -10.78 -30.35 13.69
C PRO A 443 -11.95 -31.25 13.26
N ASP A 444 -13.19 -30.83 13.53
CA ASP A 444 -14.39 -31.59 13.16
C ASP A 444 -14.59 -31.63 11.64
N MET A 445 -14.44 -30.47 10.96
CA MET A 445 -14.50 -30.38 9.48
C MET A 445 -13.43 -31.23 8.83
N GLN A 446 -12.20 -31.20 9.36
CA GLN A 446 -11.11 -32.02 8.83
C GLN A 446 -11.44 -33.50 8.91
N LYS A 447 -11.96 -33.95 10.05
CA LYS A 447 -12.34 -35.35 10.30
C LYS A 447 -13.54 -35.76 9.42
N GLU A 448 -14.58 -34.94 9.39
CA GLU A 448 -15.81 -35.19 8.62
C GLU A 448 -15.51 -35.37 7.13
N TRP A 449 -14.71 -34.47 6.54
CA TRP A 449 -14.40 -34.47 5.11
C TRP A 449 -13.16 -35.29 4.76
N ASN A 450 -12.45 -35.82 5.76
CA ASN A 450 -11.19 -36.58 5.63
C ASN A 450 -10.14 -35.84 4.77
N VAL A 451 -9.87 -34.58 5.12
CA VAL A 451 -8.94 -33.73 4.35
C VAL A 451 -7.56 -33.81 4.97
N THR A 452 -6.61 -34.36 4.24
CA THR A 452 -5.19 -34.42 4.61
C THR A 452 -4.28 -33.71 3.61
N ASP A 453 -4.79 -33.54 2.37
CA ASP A 453 -4.05 -32.95 1.26
C ASP A 453 -4.99 -32.02 0.49
N LEU A 454 -4.56 -30.75 0.33
CA LEU A 454 -5.34 -29.76 -0.40
C LEU A 454 -5.39 -30.07 -1.90
N ASP A 455 -4.30 -30.57 -2.49
CA ASP A 455 -4.25 -30.88 -3.92
C ASP A 455 -5.19 -32.01 -4.33
N ALA A 456 -5.48 -32.93 -3.41
CA ALA A 456 -6.45 -33.99 -3.65
C ALA A 456 -7.88 -33.47 -3.86
N LEU A 457 -8.21 -32.28 -3.36
CA LEU A 457 -9.53 -31.66 -3.53
C LEU A 457 -9.75 -31.08 -4.95
N TYR A 458 -8.68 -30.75 -5.63
CA TYR A 458 -8.73 -30.22 -7.00
C TYR A 458 -8.83 -31.31 -8.08
N ARG A 459 -8.53 -32.56 -7.73
CA ARG A 459 -8.62 -33.76 -8.59
C ARG A 459 -10.02 -34.38 -8.49
#